data_3c228be66d803d096ff55773a0cb0109
#
_entry.id   3c228be66d803d096ff55773a0cb0109
#
_cell.length_a   1.000
_cell.length_b   1.000
_cell.length_c   1.000
_cell.angle_alpha   90.00
_cell.angle_beta   90.00
_cell.angle_gamma   90.00
#
_symmetry.space_group_name_H-M   'P 1'
#
loop_
_entity.id
_entity.type
_entity.pdbx_description
1 polymer ?
#
loop_
_entity_poly.entity_id
_entity_poly.type
_entity_poly.pdbx_seq_one_letter_code
_entity_poly.pdbx_strand_id
1 'polypeptide(L)'
;SSKTYDKYGRVVKEVSNTNEATDYEYDKYGNVVKTMNHLGSVTDSTYDLLNRKVSDSTDGKKTLTYSYDAKGQLVSTHDSFTDKTDTVKYDALGQAVEKTDKLGNVTKTDYDAKGQVIKETDAAGNATLKEYDIYGNVIKETDALGNSSQTHYNAFGLVEKEVDKRGFAVSYVYNDK
;
A
#
# COMPACT_ATOMS: atom_id res chain seq x y z
N SER A 1 -18.01 22.59 2.80
CA SER A 1 -17.36 22.40 1.51
C SER A 1 -18.35 22.62 0.37
N SER A 2 -17.88 23.04 -0.78
CA SER A 2 -18.67 23.19 -2.01
C SER A 2 -17.96 22.59 -3.20
N LYS A 3 -18.74 22.14 -4.21
CA LYS A 3 -18.20 21.57 -5.46
C LYS A 3 -18.88 22.23 -6.66
N THR A 4 -18.08 22.50 -7.69
CA THR A 4 -18.56 22.96 -9.00
C THR A 4 -18.30 21.86 -10.02
N TYR A 5 -19.22 21.66 -10.94
CA TYR A 5 -19.18 20.56 -11.90
C TYR A 5 -19.17 21.09 -13.34
N ASP A 6 -18.56 20.34 -14.23
CA ASP A 6 -18.67 20.57 -15.68
C ASP A 6 -20.00 19.99 -16.24
N LYS A 7 -20.19 20.16 -17.56
CA LYS A 7 -21.38 19.64 -18.26
C LYS A 7 -21.50 18.11 -18.28
N TYR A 8 -20.44 17.39 -17.91
CA TYR A 8 -20.40 15.92 -17.81
C TYR A 8 -20.56 15.43 -16.37
N GLY A 9 -20.76 16.35 -15.39
CA GLY A 9 -20.90 16.00 -13.98
C GLY A 9 -19.58 15.75 -13.24
N ARG A 10 -18.43 16.13 -13.82
CA ARG A 10 -17.12 15.98 -13.18
C ARG A 10 -16.80 17.22 -12.36
N VAL A 11 -16.20 17.04 -11.18
CA VAL A 11 -15.82 18.14 -10.29
C VAL A 11 -14.68 18.95 -10.92
N VAL A 12 -14.91 20.20 -11.27
CA VAL A 12 -13.89 21.11 -11.81
C VAL A 12 -13.31 22.05 -10.77
N LYS A 13 -14.01 22.20 -9.62
CA LYS A 13 -13.53 22.95 -8.47
C LYS A 13 -14.13 22.37 -7.19
N GLU A 14 -13.27 22.21 -6.18
CA GLU A 14 -13.67 21.86 -4.83
C GLU A 14 -13.16 22.93 -3.85
N VAL A 15 -13.99 23.36 -2.91
CA VAL A 15 -13.60 24.28 -1.83
C VAL A 15 -13.83 23.57 -0.50
N SER A 16 -12.80 23.44 0.31
CA SER A 16 -12.85 22.81 1.63
C SER A 16 -13.61 23.66 2.65
N ASN A 17 -13.87 23.10 3.83
CA ASN A 17 -14.44 23.87 4.96
C ASN A 17 -13.50 24.96 5.48
N THR A 18 -12.21 24.88 5.19
CA THR A 18 -11.18 25.88 5.49
C THR A 18 -11.02 26.94 4.39
N ASN A 19 -11.95 26.93 3.40
CA ASN A 19 -11.95 27.82 2.23
C ASN A 19 -10.75 27.65 1.29
N GLU A 20 -10.13 26.48 1.28
CA GLU A 20 -9.07 26.14 0.37
C GLU A 20 -9.65 25.55 -0.92
N ALA A 21 -9.32 26.15 -2.05
CA ALA A 21 -9.82 25.72 -3.36
C ALA A 21 -8.82 24.79 -4.06
N THR A 22 -9.36 23.78 -4.76
CA THR A 22 -8.63 22.96 -5.71
C THR A 22 -9.40 22.94 -7.02
N ASP A 23 -8.73 23.29 -8.12
CA ASP A 23 -9.28 23.26 -9.47
C ASP A 23 -8.77 22.04 -10.22
N TYR A 24 -9.59 21.46 -11.12
CA TYR A 24 -9.31 20.25 -11.87
C TYR A 24 -9.59 20.44 -13.36
N GLU A 25 -8.68 19.93 -14.21
CA GLU A 25 -8.89 19.79 -15.64
C GLU A 25 -8.84 18.31 -16.05
N TYR A 26 -9.60 17.96 -17.08
CA TYR A 26 -9.75 16.58 -17.52
C TYR A 26 -9.45 16.42 -18.99
N ASP A 27 -8.90 15.28 -19.37
CA ASP A 27 -8.82 14.87 -20.76
C ASP A 27 -10.19 14.36 -21.29
N LYS A 28 -10.21 13.98 -22.57
CA LYS A 28 -11.42 13.45 -23.23
C LYS A 28 -11.87 12.09 -22.67
N TYR A 29 -11.00 11.37 -21.96
CA TYR A 29 -11.30 10.08 -21.35
C TYR A 29 -11.77 10.19 -19.91
N GLY A 30 -11.71 11.40 -19.32
CA GLY A 30 -12.11 11.67 -17.94
C GLY A 30 -10.97 11.58 -16.94
N ASN A 31 -9.73 11.44 -17.38
CA ASN A 31 -8.58 11.47 -16.49
C ASN A 31 -8.28 12.91 -16.06
N VAL A 32 -7.93 13.11 -14.78
CA VAL A 32 -7.49 14.41 -14.27
C VAL A 32 -6.09 14.70 -14.80
N VAL A 33 -5.95 15.62 -15.76
CA VAL A 33 -4.66 15.97 -16.37
C VAL A 33 -3.99 17.16 -15.70
N LYS A 34 -4.75 17.95 -14.93
CA LYS A 34 -4.22 19.07 -14.16
C LYS A 34 -4.97 19.26 -12.86
N THR A 35 -4.24 19.54 -11.80
CA THR A 35 -4.78 20.06 -10.54
C THR A 35 -4.06 21.35 -10.16
N MET A 36 -4.80 22.32 -9.61
CA MET A 36 -4.21 23.54 -9.06
C MET A 36 -4.78 23.75 -7.65
N ASN A 37 -3.92 23.82 -6.65
CA ASN A 37 -4.33 24.08 -5.27
C ASN A 37 -4.50 25.58 -4.98
N HIS A 38 -5.03 25.90 -3.80
CA HIS A 38 -5.29 27.29 -3.36
C HIS A 38 -4.02 28.17 -3.28
N LEU A 39 -2.82 27.57 -3.22
CA LEU A 39 -1.53 28.26 -3.23
C LEU A 39 -1.01 28.50 -4.65
N GLY A 40 -1.74 28.08 -5.68
CA GLY A 40 -1.37 28.19 -7.07
C GLY A 40 -0.34 27.14 -7.55
N SER A 41 -0.02 26.14 -6.72
CA SER A 41 0.82 25.03 -7.16
C SER A 41 0.04 24.13 -8.13
N VAL A 42 0.65 23.83 -9.26
CA VAL A 42 0.08 23.09 -10.37
C VAL A 42 0.72 21.69 -10.45
N THR A 43 -0.10 20.67 -10.57
CA THR A 43 0.35 19.32 -10.94
C THR A 43 -0.26 18.94 -12.28
N ASP A 44 0.58 18.69 -13.27
CA ASP A 44 0.22 18.16 -14.57
C ASP A 44 0.43 16.64 -14.57
N SER A 45 -0.59 15.88 -14.98
CA SER A 45 -0.61 14.41 -15.02
C SER A 45 -0.72 13.91 -16.46
N THR A 46 0.01 12.86 -16.79
CA THR A 46 -0.11 12.18 -18.08
C THR A 46 -0.50 10.71 -17.90
N TYR A 47 -1.16 10.15 -18.92
CA TYR A 47 -1.71 8.80 -18.89
C TYR A 47 -1.33 8.04 -20.17
N ASP A 48 -1.21 6.71 -20.05
CA ASP A 48 -1.01 5.83 -21.20
C ASP A 48 -2.36 5.48 -21.89
N LEU A 49 -2.28 4.68 -22.93
CA LEU A 49 -3.45 4.26 -23.70
C LEU A 49 -4.43 3.36 -22.92
N LEU A 50 -4.02 2.84 -21.77
CA LEU A 50 -4.85 2.05 -20.85
C LEU A 50 -5.40 2.90 -19.70
N ASN A 51 -5.29 4.25 -19.78
CA ASN A 51 -5.68 5.20 -18.75
C ASN A 51 -4.93 5.01 -17.40
N ARG A 52 -3.72 4.46 -17.43
CA ARG A 52 -2.86 4.40 -16.24
C ARG A 52 -1.99 5.65 -16.22
N LYS A 53 -1.85 6.25 -15.03
CA LYS A 53 -1.03 7.44 -14.85
C LYS A 53 0.46 7.09 -15.06
N VAL A 54 1.14 7.78 -15.97
CA VAL A 54 2.56 7.57 -16.27
C VAL A 54 3.46 8.69 -15.79
N SER A 55 2.90 9.89 -15.51
CA SER A 55 3.67 10.92 -14.82
C SER A 55 2.80 11.91 -14.06
N ASP A 56 3.40 12.51 -13.01
CA ASP A 56 2.92 13.72 -12.34
C ASP A 56 4.07 14.73 -12.30
N SER A 57 3.87 15.92 -12.88
CA SER A 57 4.84 17.03 -12.83
C SER A 57 4.29 18.16 -11.98
N THR A 58 4.95 18.48 -10.87
CA THR A 58 4.55 19.56 -9.97
C THR A 58 5.38 20.81 -10.23
N ASP A 59 4.70 21.91 -10.60
CA ASP A 59 5.28 23.24 -10.92
C ASP A 59 6.42 23.18 -11.97
N GLY A 60 6.46 22.14 -12.80
CA GLY A 60 7.53 21.89 -13.75
C GLY A 60 8.91 21.60 -13.13
N LYS A 61 8.98 21.43 -11.80
CA LYS A 61 10.24 21.27 -11.05
C LYS A 61 10.50 19.85 -10.60
N LYS A 62 9.44 19.12 -10.30
CA LYS A 62 9.50 17.73 -9.85
C LYS A 62 8.58 16.88 -10.71
N THR A 63 9.12 15.80 -11.26
CA THR A 63 8.33 14.83 -12.01
C THR A 63 8.45 13.45 -11.36
N LEU A 64 7.32 12.84 -11.04
CA LEU A 64 7.24 11.42 -10.72
C LEU A 64 6.86 10.69 -12.00
N THR A 65 7.58 9.63 -12.33
CA THR A 65 7.26 8.74 -13.47
C THR A 65 6.92 7.35 -12.95
N TYR A 66 5.89 6.76 -13.54
CA TYR A 66 5.34 5.46 -13.12
C TYR A 66 5.52 4.46 -14.25
N SER A 67 6.01 3.26 -13.93
CA SER A 67 6.10 2.16 -14.89
C SER A 67 5.29 0.96 -14.41
N TYR A 68 4.72 0.23 -15.35
CA TYR A 68 3.83 -0.88 -15.10
C TYR A 68 4.29 -2.13 -15.83
N ASP A 69 4.05 -3.29 -15.25
CA ASP A 69 4.26 -4.56 -15.92
C ASP A 69 3.14 -4.85 -16.94
N ALA A 70 3.26 -6.00 -17.63
CA ALA A 70 2.28 -6.45 -18.61
C ALA A 70 0.88 -6.74 -18.01
N LYS A 71 0.78 -6.98 -16.70
CA LYS A 71 -0.48 -7.18 -15.97
C LYS A 71 -1.10 -5.85 -15.50
N GLY A 72 -0.39 -4.72 -15.67
CA GLY A 72 -0.84 -3.40 -15.22
C GLY A 72 -0.49 -3.08 -13.76
N GLN A 73 0.38 -3.85 -13.12
CA GLN A 73 0.85 -3.60 -11.77
C GLN A 73 1.98 -2.58 -11.77
N LEU A 74 1.97 -1.62 -10.84
CA LEU A 74 3.01 -0.59 -10.72
C LEU A 74 4.32 -1.22 -10.26
N VAL A 75 5.35 -1.23 -11.12
CA VAL A 75 6.66 -1.83 -10.83
C VAL A 75 7.72 -0.80 -10.45
N SER A 76 7.56 0.48 -10.85
CA SER A 76 8.50 1.51 -10.41
C SER A 76 7.87 2.90 -10.33
N THR A 77 8.41 3.70 -9.43
CA THR A 77 8.16 5.15 -9.33
C THR A 77 9.51 5.86 -9.26
N HIS A 78 9.83 6.66 -10.28
CA HIS A 78 11.05 7.47 -10.33
C HIS A 78 10.74 8.92 -9.98
N ASP A 79 11.54 9.52 -9.11
CA ASP A 79 11.47 10.92 -8.68
C ASP A 79 12.62 11.71 -9.32
N SER A 80 12.30 12.56 -10.30
CA SER A 80 13.32 13.37 -11.03
C SER A 80 14.05 14.40 -10.17
N PHE A 81 13.45 14.80 -9.03
CA PHE A 81 14.09 15.78 -8.14
C PHE A 81 15.21 15.14 -7.30
N THR A 82 15.03 13.89 -6.88
CA THR A 82 16.04 13.16 -6.11
C THR A 82 16.87 12.20 -6.95
N ASP A 83 16.48 12.00 -8.22
CA ASP A 83 17.02 11.00 -9.15
C ASP A 83 17.02 9.59 -8.57
N LYS A 84 15.95 9.26 -7.83
CA LYS A 84 15.79 7.98 -7.13
C LYS A 84 14.51 7.27 -7.53
N THR A 85 14.54 5.94 -7.41
CA THR A 85 13.46 5.08 -7.85
C THR A 85 13.05 4.11 -6.74
N ASP A 86 11.74 4.05 -6.46
CA ASP A 86 11.13 2.96 -5.72
C ASP A 86 10.75 1.85 -6.71
N THR A 87 10.96 0.58 -6.35
CA THR A 87 10.56 -0.55 -7.19
C THR A 87 9.79 -1.60 -6.42
N VAL A 88 8.90 -2.32 -7.14
CA VAL A 88 8.14 -3.46 -6.62
C VAL A 88 8.25 -4.63 -7.59
N LYS A 89 8.55 -5.83 -7.07
CA LYS A 89 8.46 -7.09 -7.83
C LYS A 89 7.27 -7.89 -7.34
N TYR A 90 6.61 -8.53 -8.28
CA TYR A 90 5.44 -9.35 -8.03
C TYR A 90 5.70 -10.80 -8.44
N ASP A 91 5.04 -11.72 -7.77
CA ASP A 91 4.99 -13.12 -8.19
C ASP A 91 4.00 -13.35 -9.34
N ALA A 92 3.83 -14.61 -9.73
CA ALA A 92 2.90 -15.00 -10.78
C ALA A 92 1.42 -14.73 -10.43
N LEU A 93 1.08 -14.68 -9.14
CA LEU A 93 -0.27 -14.39 -8.62
C LEU A 93 -0.53 -12.90 -8.46
N GLY A 94 0.50 -12.04 -8.62
CA GLY A 94 0.38 -10.60 -8.47
C GLY A 94 0.59 -10.10 -7.04
N GLN A 95 1.17 -10.91 -6.17
CA GLN A 95 1.53 -10.54 -4.81
C GLN A 95 2.90 -9.87 -4.78
N ALA A 96 3.05 -8.77 -4.04
CA ALA A 96 4.32 -8.03 -3.97
C ALA A 96 5.33 -8.80 -3.11
N VAL A 97 6.34 -9.40 -3.74
CA VAL A 97 7.36 -10.24 -3.08
C VAL A 97 8.63 -9.49 -2.71
N GLU A 98 8.91 -8.37 -3.37
CA GLU A 98 10.09 -7.54 -3.06
C GLU A 98 9.77 -6.07 -3.32
N LYS A 99 10.16 -5.20 -2.38
CA LYS A 99 10.10 -3.75 -2.55
C LYS A 99 11.47 -3.16 -2.29
N THR A 100 11.93 -2.27 -3.17
CA THR A 100 13.13 -1.49 -2.96
C THR A 100 12.74 -0.03 -2.88
N ASP A 101 13.09 0.64 -1.79
CA ASP A 101 12.83 2.06 -1.63
C ASP A 101 13.88 2.91 -2.36
N LYS A 102 13.61 4.21 -2.47
CA LYS A 102 14.51 5.20 -3.09
C LYS A 102 15.88 5.35 -2.40
N LEU A 103 16.10 4.74 -1.24
CA LEU A 103 17.39 4.68 -0.54
C LEU A 103 18.14 3.38 -0.83
N GLY A 104 17.52 2.43 -1.56
CA GLY A 104 18.06 1.12 -1.87
C GLY A 104 17.77 0.07 -0.79
N ASN A 105 16.93 0.38 0.20
CA ASN A 105 16.53 -0.60 1.20
C ASN A 105 15.58 -1.61 0.57
N VAL A 106 15.88 -2.90 0.72
CA VAL A 106 15.10 -3.99 0.16
C VAL A 106 14.32 -4.69 1.26
N THR A 107 13.00 -4.81 1.09
CA THR A 107 12.13 -5.64 1.93
C THR A 107 11.55 -6.78 1.10
N LYS A 108 11.36 -7.96 1.71
CA LYS A 108 10.82 -9.14 1.03
C LYS A 108 9.65 -9.72 1.79
N THR A 109 8.69 -10.26 1.05
CA THR A 109 7.50 -10.91 1.59
C THR A 109 7.29 -12.25 0.88
N ASP A 110 7.21 -13.33 1.66
CA ASP A 110 6.89 -14.66 1.16
C ASP A 110 5.44 -14.99 1.54
N TYR A 111 4.74 -15.65 0.64
CA TYR A 111 3.34 -16.02 0.79
C TYR A 111 3.15 -17.53 0.70
N ASP A 112 2.15 -18.04 1.38
CA ASP A 112 1.70 -19.43 1.18
C ASP A 112 0.79 -19.55 -0.06
N ALA A 113 0.34 -20.77 -0.36
CA ALA A 113 -0.55 -21.04 -1.49
C ALA A 113 -1.93 -20.38 -1.38
N LYS A 114 -2.33 -19.90 -0.18
CA LYS A 114 -3.58 -19.17 0.05
C LYS A 114 -3.40 -17.65 -0.05
N GLY A 115 -2.17 -17.16 -0.24
CA GLY A 115 -1.85 -15.74 -0.29
C GLY A 115 -1.63 -15.10 1.09
N GLN A 116 -1.46 -15.90 2.14
CA GLN A 116 -1.17 -15.41 3.49
C GLN A 116 0.33 -15.16 3.63
N VAL A 117 0.71 -14.08 4.30
CA VAL A 117 2.13 -13.72 4.51
C VAL A 117 2.75 -14.67 5.53
N ILE A 118 3.68 -15.54 5.09
CA ILE A 118 4.38 -16.49 5.97
C ILE A 118 5.75 -15.98 6.42
N LYS A 119 6.32 -14.99 5.73
CA LYS A 119 7.59 -14.39 6.09
C LYS A 119 7.69 -12.96 5.59
N GLU A 120 8.16 -12.07 6.44
CA GLU A 120 8.53 -10.70 6.08
C GLU A 120 10.01 -10.50 6.45
N THR A 121 10.81 -9.97 5.52
CA THR A 121 12.22 -9.66 5.76
C THR A 121 12.42 -8.16 5.58
N ASP A 122 12.94 -7.51 6.60
CA ASP A 122 13.25 -6.08 6.55
C ASP A 122 14.55 -5.80 5.78
N ALA A 123 14.87 -4.52 5.60
CA ALA A 123 16.07 -4.09 4.87
C ALA A 123 17.38 -4.44 5.60
N ALA A 124 17.35 -4.72 6.88
CA ALA A 124 18.50 -5.17 7.66
C ALA A 124 18.70 -6.70 7.60
N GLY A 125 17.76 -7.43 6.94
CA GLY A 125 17.77 -8.87 6.82
C GLY A 125 17.07 -9.58 7.98
N ASN A 126 16.44 -8.85 8.91
CA ASN A 126 15.68 -9.47 9.99
C ASN A 126 14.38 -10.05 9.43
N ALA A 127 14.07 -11.30 9.77
CA ALA A 127 12.88 -11.97 9.30
C ALA A 127 11.88 -12.20 10.44
N THR A 128 10.61 -11.92 10.17
CA THR A 128 9.46 -12.33 10.98
C THR A 128 8.72 -13.44 10.23
N LEU A 129 8.42 -14.54 10.93
CA LEU A 129 7.69 -15.70 10.40
C LEU A 129 6.30 -15.77 11.02
N LYS A 130 5.29 -16.13 10.22
CA LYS A 130 3.91 -16.35 10.66
C LYS A 130 3.44 -17.73 10.26
N GLU A 131 2.77 -18.42 11.17
CA GLU A 131 2.08 -19.69 10.93
C GLU A 131 0.58 -19.48 11.15
N TYR A 132 -0.23 -20.15 10.34
CA TYR A 132 -1.68 -19.99 10.33
C TYR A 132 -2.38 -21.31 10.54
N ASP A 133 -3.57 -21.25 11.15
CA ASP A 133 -4.48 -22.39 11.16
C ASP A 133 -5.22 -22.55 9.81
N ILE A 134 -6.08 -23.57 9.72
CA ILE A 134 -6.85 -23.84 8.50
C ILE A 134 -7.85 -22.71 8.15
N TYR A 135 -8.21 -21.88 9.13
CA TYR A 135 -9.17 -20.78 8.98
C TYR A 135 -8.49 -19.45 8.63
N GLY A 136 -7.15 -19.40 8.69
CA GLY A 136 -6.38 -18.19 8.39
C GLY A 136 -6.04 -17.33 9.61
N ASN A 137 -6.26 -17.80 10.81
CA ASN A 137 -5.85 -17.12 12.03
C ASN A 137 -4.35 -17.34 12.27
N VAL A 138 -3.61 -16.31 12.69
CA VAL A 138 -2.19 -16.44 13.05
C VAL A 138 -2.10 -17.22 14.37
N ILE A 139 -1.50 -18.41 14.33
CA ILE A 139 -1.30 -19.28 15.51
C ILE A 139 0.10 -19.15 16.09
N LYS A 140 1.07 -18.64 15.31
CA LYS A 140 2.43 -18.40 15.79
C LYS A 140 3.10 -17.29 15.02
N GLU A 141 3.82 -16.43 15.71
CA GLU A 141 4.70 -15.42 15.14
C GLU A 141 6.10 -15.57 15.74
N THR A 142 7.14 -15.62 14.88
CA THR A 142 8.53 -15.76 15.30
C THR A 142 9.33 -14.56 14.81
N ASP A 143 10.03 -13.88 15.71
CA ASP A 143 10.88 -12.74 15.38
C ASP A 143 12.25 -13.17 14.83
N ALA A 144 13.03 -12.19 14.39
CA ALA A 144 14.36 -12.40 13.82
C ALA A 144 15.38 -13.03 14.81
N LEU A 145 15.12 -12.97 16.11
CA LEU A 145 15.95 -13.60 17.16
C LEU A 145 15.52 -15.04 17.45
N GLY A 146 14.45 -15.52 16.81
CA GLY A 146 13.91 -16.86 17.02
C GLY A 146 12.92 -16.96 18.19
N ASN A 147 12.58 -15.85 18.84
CA ASN A 147 11.57 -15.87 19.90
C ASN A 147 10.18 -15.90 19.25
N SER A 148 9.29 -16.76 19.77
CA SER A 148 7.95 -16.89 19.21
C SER A 148 6.86 -16.64 20.25
N SER A 149 5.78 -15.99 19.81
CA SER A 149 4.49 -15.95 20.48
C SER A 149 3.53 -16.94 19.82
N GLN A 150 2.56 -17.44 20.57
CA GLN A 150 1.54 -18.38 20.09
C GLN A 150 0.15 -17.93 20.52
N THR A 151 -0.83 -18.11 19.63
CA THR A 151 -2.23 -17.84 19.90
C THR A 151 -3.05 -19.09 19.60
N HIS A 152 -3.86 -19.52 20.54
CA HIS A 152 -4.78 -20.64 20.39
C HIS A 152 -6.21 -20.10 20.31
N TYR A 153 -6.98 -20.63 19.39
CA TYR A 153 -8.37 -20.26 19.17
C TYR A 153 -9.29 -21.41 19.50
N ASN A 154 -10.46 -21.10 20.05
CA ASN A 154 -11.52 -22.09 20.25
C ASN A 154 -12.28 -22.37 18.94
N ALA A 155 -13.24 -23.30 18.99
CA ALA A 155 -14.05 -23.68 17.82
C ALA A 155 -14.88 -22.53 17.21
N PHE A 156 -15.07 -21.42 17.93
CA PHE A 156 -15.76 -20.22 17.47
C PHE A 156 -14.81 -19.13 16.91
N GLY A 157 -13.50 -19.42 16.83
CA GLY A 157 -12.50 -18.46 16.38
C GLY A 157 -12.14 -17.38 17.43
N LEU A 158 -12.54 -17.55 18.68
CA LEU A 158 -12.17 -16.66 19.76
C LEU A 158 -10.84 -17.11 20.39
N VAL A 159 -10.01 -16.15 20.79
CA VAL A 159 -8.71 -16.43 21.41
C VAL A 159 -8.91 -17.14 22.76
N GLU A 160 -8.50 -18.38 22.87
CA GLU A 160 -8.60 -19.18 24.09
C GLU A 160 -7.36 -19.05 24.96
N LYS A 161 -6.17 -18.92 24.34
CA LYS A 161 -4.91 -18.79 25.03
C LYS A 161 -3.89 -18.03 24.19
N GLU A 162 -3.13 -17.17 24.81
CA GLU A 162 -1.95 -16.52 24.24
C GLU A 162 -0.70 -16.87 25.05
N VAL A 163 0.41 -17.09 24.36
CA VAL A 163 1.73 -17.28 24.96
C VAL A 163 2.67 -16.23 24.38
N ASP A 164 3.25 -15.39 25.22
CA ASP A 164 4.18 -14.36 24.78
C ASP A 164 5.57 -14.95 24.44
N LYS A 165 6.44 -14.12 23.84
CA LYS A 165 7.82 -14.50 23.49
C LYS A 165 8.71 -14.90 24.66
N ARG A 166 8.29 -14.66 25.91
CA ARG A 166 8.97 -15.07 27.14
C ARG A 166 8.39 -16.33 27.74
N GLY A 167 7.34 -16.88 27.12
CA GLY A 167 6.65 -18.08 27.57
C GLY A 167 5.54 -17.85 28.60
N PHE A 168 5.20 -16.58 28.92
CA PHE A 168 4.06 -16.28 29.78
C PHE A 168 2.76 -16.54 29.04
N ALA A 169 1.85 -17.27 29.68
CA ALA A 169 0.56 -17.63 29.10
C ALA A 169 -0.59 -16.89 29.78
N VAL A 170 -1.54 -16.42 28.97
CA VAL A 170 -2.85 -15.89 29.38
C VAL A 170 -3.93 -16.73 28.77
N SER A 171 -4.95 -17.14 29.54
CA SER A 171 -6.12 -17.87 29.04
C SER A 171 -7.38 -17.04 29.22
N TYR A 172 -8.29 -17.16 28.26
CA TYR A 172 -9.56 -16.42 28.19
C TYR A 172 -10.74 -17.39 28.31
N VAL A 173 -11.73 -17.01 29.09
CA VAL A 173 -12.99 -17.73 29.24
C VAL A 173 -14.12 -16.81 28.81
N TYR A 174 -14.98 -17.28 27.95
CA TYR A 174 -16.11 -16.52 27.40
C TYR A 174 -17.41 -17.02 28.02
N ASN A 175 -18.30 -16.10 28.37
CA ASN A 175 -19.62 -16.42 28.87
C ASN A 175 -20.58 -16.63 27.68
N ASP A 176 -21.37 -17.66 27.73
CA ASP A 176 -22.54 -17.82 26.86
C ASP A 176 -23.60 -16.78 27.26
N LYS A 177 -23.76 -15.72 26.44
CA LYS A 177 -24.87 -14.77 26.54
C LYS A 177 -25.61 -14.69 25.22
#